data_b7354d8c4f055047ee423e61209ef8a2
#
_entry.id   b7354d8c4f055047ee423e61209ef8a2
#
_cell.length_a   1.000
_cell.length_b   1.000
_cell.length_c   1.000
_cell.angle_alpha   90.00
_cell.angle_beta   90.00
_cell.angle_gamma   90.00
#
_symmetry.space_group_name_H-M   'P 1'
#
loop_
_entity.id
_entity.type
_entity.pdbx_description
1 polymer ?
#
loop_
_entity_poly.entity_id
_entity_poly.type
_entity_poly.pdbx_seq_one_letter_code
_entity_poly.pdbx_strand_id
1 'polypeptide(L)'
;MATDLVTAPVRSAEIFVFRAPIEKAVRTSFGIMHDRPAVLLRLEDEDGMHGWGEAWCNFPSCGAEHRARLLETAILPKVIGKPWSSPAALSAEISGQLEVLRLQADEPGPCPRRWRPWT
;
A
#
# COMPACT_ATOMS: atom_id res chain seq x y z
N MET A 1 17.25 -17.57 -24.26
CA MET A 1 17.88 -17.03 -23.08
C MET A 1 16.87 -16.34 -22.24
N ALA A 2 16.42 -17.03 -21.25
CA ALA A 2 15.59 -16.36 -20.29
C ALA A 2 16.47 -15.31 -19.62
N THR A 3 16.30 -14.09 -20.01
CA THR A 3 16.63 -13.04 -19.11
C THR A 3 15.73 -13.25 -17.92
N ASP A 4 16.28 -13.87 -16.92
CA ASP A 4 15.68 -13.81 -15.61
C ASP A 4 15.58 -12.33 -15.28
N LEU A 5 14.40 -11.80 -15.52
CA LEU A 5 14.02 -10.49 -15.00
C LEU A 5 13.91 -10.65 -13.48
N VAL A 6 15.02 -11.03 -12.87
CA VAL A 6 15.12 -10.94 -11.42
C VAL A 6 15.28 -9.47 -11.14
N THR A 7 14.20 -8.86 -10.69
CA THR A 7 14.27 -7.52 -10.15
C THR A 7 15.26 -7.52 -9.00
N ALA A 8 16.14 -6.55 -8.95
CA ALA A 8 17.01 -6.37 -7.81
C ALA A 8 16.17 -6.29 -6.54
N PRO A 9 16.64 -6.87 -5.42
CA PRO A 9 15.91 -6.77 -4.15
C PRO A 9 15.63 -5.34 -3.76
N VAL A 10 14.48 -5.10 -3.15
CA VAL A 10 14.15 -3.80 -2.58
C VAL A 10 15.06 -3.55 -1.39
N ARG A 11 15.83 -2.47 -1.44
CA ARG A 11 16.77 -2.09 -0.39
C ARG A 11 16.12 -1.26 0.70
N SER A 12 15.28 -0.32 0.32
CA SER A 12 14.66 0.62 1.25
C SER A 12 13.30 1.07 0.78
N ALA A 13 12.52 1.57 1.71
CA ALA A 13 11.22 2.15 1.45
C ALA A 13 11.02 3.38 2.32
N GLU A 14 10.35 4.37 1.76
CA GLU A 14 9.93 5.57 2.48
C GLU A 14 8.43 5.73 2.34
N ILE A 15 7.78 6.08 3.45
CA ILE A 15 6.33 6.30 3.50
C ILE A 15 6.09 7.76 3.79
N PHE A 16 5.22 8.38 3.01
CA PHE A 16 4.85 9.79 3.18
C PHE A 16 3.34 9.87 3.40
N VAL A 17 2.96 10.59 4.43
CA VAL A 17 1.56 10.91 4.71
C VAL A 17 1.36 12.40 4.53
N PHE A 18 0.49 12.75 3.59
CA PHE A 18 0.16 14.14 3.31
C PHE A 18 -1.32 14.38 3.58
N ARG A 19 -1.62 15.56 4.05
CA ARG A 19 -2.99 16.05 4.18
C ARG A 19 -3.06 17.48 3.65
N ALA A 20 -3.92 17.67 2.65
CA ALA A 20 -4.18 18.98 2.08
C ALA A 20 -5.57 19.44 2.56
N PRO A 21 -5.67 20.56 3.29
CA PRO A 21 -6.98 21.10 3.64
C PRO A 21 -7.72 21.53 2.37
N ILE A 22 -9.03 21.36 2.38
CA ILE A 22 -9.90 21.79 1.29
C ILE A 22 -10.86 22.86 1.80
N GLU A 23 -11.06 23.91 0.99
CA GLU A 23 -11.93 25.03 1.38
C GLU A 23 -13.39 24.61 1.53
N LYS A 24 -13.84 23.70 0.67
CA LYS A 24 -15.18 23.19 0.66
C LYS A 24 -15.18 21.69 0.92
N ALA A 25 -15.80 21.28 2.02
CA ALA A 25 -15.92 19.87 2.37
C ALA A 25 -16.60 19.07 1.25
N VAL A 26 -16.08 17.89 0.97
CA VAL A 26 -16.65 16.98 -0.01
C VAL A 26 -17.55 15.98 0.70
N ARG A 27 -18.81 15.93 0.28
CA ARG A 27 -19.78 14.92 0.77
C ARG A 27 -19.75 13.71 -0.14
N THR A 28 -19.66 12.54 0.47
CA THR A 28 -19.77 11.26 -0.22
C THR A 28 -20.74 10.36 0.51
N SER A 29 -21.08 9.22 -0.09
CA SER A 29 -21.90 8.21 0.57
C SER A 29 -21.25 7.61 1.83
N PHE A 30 -19.95 7.76 1.98
CA PHE A 30 -19.19 7.27 3.14
C PHE A 30 -19.04 8.33 4.25
N GLY A 31 -19.34 9.57 3.96
CA GLY A 31 -19.19 10.66 4.93
C GLY A 31 -18.68 11.94 4.30
N ILE A 32 -18.19 12.83 5.17
CA ILE A 32 -17.71 14.16 4.78
C ILE A 32 -16.20 14.21 4.91
N MET A 33 -15.53 14.68 3.85
CA MET A 33 -14.09 14.89 3.84
C MET A 33 -13.78 16.37 4.02
N HIS A 34 -12.97 16.69 5.02
CA HIS A 34 -12.52 18.05 5.32
C HIS A 34 -11.09 18.31 4.83
N ASP A 35 -10.36 17.26 4.49
CA ASP A 35 -9.04 17.31 3.89
C ASP A 35 -8.89 16.23 2.82
N ARG A 36 -7.81 16.31 2.06
CA ARG A 36 -7.40 15.29 1.09
C ARG A 36 -6.17 14.58 1.63
N PRO A 37 -6.32 13.40 2.19
CA PRO A 37 -5.16 12.62 2.61
C PRO A 37 -4.55 11.87 1.45
N ALA A 38 -3.24 11.66 1.51
CA ALA A 38 -2.53 10.79 0.58
C ALA A 38 -1.45 10.03 1.34
N VAL A 39 -1.33 8.74 1.05
CA VAL A 39 -0.22 7.91 1.51
C VAL A 39 0.58 7.50 0.30
N LEU A 40 1.80 7.99 0.22
CA LEU A 40 2.73 7.68 -0.86
C LEU A 40 3.83 6.75 -0.35
N LEU A 41 4.22 5.82 -1.17
CA LEU A 41 5.29 4.88 -0.90
C LEU A 41 6.35 5.02 -1.99
N ARG A 42 7.59 5.20 -1.58
CA ARG A 42 8.75 5.15 -2.48
C ARG A 42 9.58 3.92 -2.14
N LEU A 43 9.79 3.08 -3.12
CA LEU A 43 10.68 1.94 -3.02
C LEU A 43 11.95 2.21 -3.80
N GLU A 44 13.08 1.79 -3.26
CA GLU A 44 14.36 1.83 -3.94
C GLU A 44 15.00 0.44 -3.89
N ASP A 45 15.51 -0.03 -5.03
CA ASP A 45 16.19 -1.32 -5.12
C ASP A 45 17.70 -1.16 -4.88
N GLU A 46 18.41 -2.28 -4.89
CA GLU A 46 19.87 -2.32 -4.68
C GLU A 46 20.64 -1.63 -5.80
N ASP A 47 20.05 -1.50 -6.98
CA ASP A 47 20.67 -0.82 -8.12
C ASP A 47 20.42 0.69 -8.12
N GLY A 48 19.69 1.20 -7.12
CA GLY A 48 19.35 2.62 -7.02
C GLY A 48 18.13 3.03 -7.83
N MET A 49 17.45 2.11 -8.47
CA MET A 49 16.19 2.39 -9.16
C MET A 49 15.08 2.55 -8.14
N HIS A 50 14.18 3.47 -8.40
CA HIS A 50 13.06 3.73 -7.49
C HIS A 50 11.72 3.79 -8.23
N GLY A 51 10.68 3.53 -7.48
CA GLY A 51 9.31 3.62 -7.97
C GLY A 51 8.39 4.16 -6.87
N TRP A 52 7.26 4.67 -7.28
CA TRP A 52 6.25 5.26 -6.40
C TRP A 52 4.93 4.53 -6.49
N GLY A 53 4.25 4.45 -5.36
CA GLY A 53 2.90 3.94 -5.28
C GLY A 53 2.07 4.77 -4.31
N GLU A 54 0.76 4.63 -4.39
CA GLU A 54 -0.19 5.31 -3.53
C GLU A 54 -1.17 4.31 -2.92
N ALA A 55 -1.46 4.49 -1.64
CA ALA A 55 -2.49 3.72 -0.95
C ALA A 55 -3.73 4.60 -0.75
N TRP A 56 -4.90 4.10 -1.18
CA TRP A 56 -6.15 4.81 -0.95
C TRP A 56 -6.44 4.91 0.55
N CYS A 57 -6.80 6.12 1.01
CA CYS A 57 -6.90 6.39 2.43
C CYS A 57 -7.95 7.44 2.80
N ASN A 58 -8.95 7.65 1.97
CA ASN A 58 -9.95 8.70 2.19
C ASN A 58 -10.79 8.48 3.45
N PHE A 59 -11.07 7.24 3.80
CA PHE A 59 -11.89 6.90 4.96
C PHE A 59 -11.34 5.67 5.70
N PRO A 60 -11.51 5.61 7.03
CA PRO A 60 -11.98 6.67 7.94
C PRO A 60 -11.04 7.88 7.99
N SER A 61 -11.37 8.90 8.76
CA SER A 61 -10.55 10.12 8.83
C SER A 61 -9.08 9.88 9.26
N CYS A 62 -8.84 8.84 10.05
CA CYS A 62 -7.49 8.40 10.45
C CYS A 62 -6.88 7.35 9.48
N GLY A 63 -7.53 7.12 8.34
CA GLY A 63 -7.16 6.04 7.44
C GLY A 63 -5.77 6.16 6.84
N ALA A 64 -5.29 7.37 6.63
CA ALA A 64 -3.95 7.61 6.11
C ALA A 64 -2.88 7.12 7.09
N GLU A 65 -2.94 7.52 8.33
CA GLU A 65 -2.01 7.13 9.39
C GLU A 65 -2.08 5.64 9.67
N HIS A 66 -3.30 5.10 9.69
CA HIS A 66 -3.51 3.66 9.87
C HIS A 66 -2.86 2.84 8.75
N ARG A 67 -3.05 3.21 7.49
CA ARG A 67 -2.45 2.52 6.36
C ARG A 67 -0.94 2.68 6.30
N ALA A 68 -0.44 3.86 6.61
CA ALA A 68 1.00 4.08 6.73
C ALA A 68 1.62 3.15 7.79
N ARG A 69 0.95 3.02 8.93
CA ARG A 69 1.40 2.13 10.00
C ARG A 69 1.39 0.66 9.59
N LEU A 70 0.35 0.22 8.90
CA LEU A 70 0.28 -1.15 8.37
C LEU A 70 1.37 -1.42 7.34
N LEU A 71 1.63 -0.48 6.45
CA LEU A 71 2.73 -0.58 5.49
C LEU A 71 4.06 -0.75 6.21
N GLU A 72 4.33 0.09 7.18
CA GLU A 72 5.59 0.09 7.92
C GLU A 72 5.79 -1.18 8.75
N THR A 73 4.76 -1.63 9.45
CA THR A 73 4.89 -2.70 10.44
C THR A 73 4.59 -4.10 9.91
N ALA A 74 3.69 -4.22 8.93
CA ALA A 74 3.22 -5.51 8.45
C ALA A 74 3.66 -5.85 7.02
N ILE A 75 3.75 -4.87 6.14
CA ILE A 75 3.98 -5.11 4.71
C ILE A 75 5.45 -4.97 4.33
N LEU A 76 6.05 -3.82 4.61
CA LEU A 76 7.43 -3.55 4.20
C LEU A 76 8.46 -4.52 4.76
N PRO A 77 8.35 -5.04 5.99
CA PRO A 77 9.28 -6.07 6.48
C PRO A 77 9.26 -7.36 5.65
N LYS A 78 8.18 -7.60 4.90
CA LYS A 78 8.06 -8.77 4.02
C LYS A 78 8.57 -8.51 2.61
N VAL A 79 8.81 -7.26 2.26
CA VAL A 79 9.24 -6.82 0.93
C VAL A 79 10.74 -6.56 0.90
N ILE A 80 11.24 -5.85 1.89
CA ILE A 80 12.64 -5.38 1.92
C ILE A 80 13.60 -6.57 2.02
N GLY A 81 14.63 -6.54 1.17
CA GLY A 81 15.69 -7.53 1.16
C GLY A 81 15.38 -8.80 0.39
N LYS A 82 14.19 -8.92 -0.22
CA LYS A 82 13.78 -10.10 -0.96
C LYS A 82 13.77 -9.86 -2.47
N PRO A 83 14.33 -10.77 -3.27
CA PRO A 83 14.21 -10.71 -4.72
C PRO A 83 12.79 -11.10 -5.15
N TRP A 84 12.28 -10.42 -6.14
CA TRP A 84 10.95 -10.69 -6.69
C TRP A 84 11.01 -10.82 -8.20
N SER A 85 10.28 -11.79 -8.74
CA SER A 85 10.26 -12.02 -10.18
C SER A 85 9.38 -11.02 -10.94
N SER A 86 8.33 -10.52 -10.29
CA SER A 86 7.42 -9.54 -10.88
C SER A 86 6.60 -8.85 -9.79
N PRO A 87 6.04 -7.66 -10.07
CA PRO A 87 5.09 -7.02 -9.15
C PRO A 87 3.88 -7.89 -8.82
N ALA A 88 3.37 -8.64 -9.80
CA ALA A 88 2.23 -9.54 -9.59
C ALA A 88 2.57 -10.69 -8.64
N ALA A 89 3.75 -11.28 -8.79
CA ALA A 89 4.22 -12.35 -7.91
C ALA A 89 4.41 -11.86 -6.47
N LEU A 90 4.98 -10.66 -6.31
CA LEU A 90 5.14 -10.02 -5.01
C LEU A 90 3.78 -9.78 -4.35
N SER A 91 2.86 -9.20 -5.07
CA SER A 91 1.50 -8.91 -4.57
C SER A 91 0.79 -10.18 -4.13
N ALA A 92 0.86 -11.25 -4.93
CA ALA A 92 0.23 -12.53 -4.60
C ALA A 92 0.82 -13.14 -3.32
N GLU A 93 2.14 -13.14 -3.19
CA GLU A 93 2.80 -13.71 -2.01
C GLU A 93 2.51 -12.92 -0.75
N ILE A 94 2.57 -11.59 -0.80
CA ILE A 94 2.27 -10.76 0.35
C ILE A 94 0.80 -10.90 0.75
N SER A 95 -0.11 -10.93 -0.19
CA SER A 95 -1.54 -11.14 0.08
C SER A 95 -1.78 -12.46 0.81
N GLY A 96 -1.09 -13.52 0.42
CA GLY A 96 -1.15 -14.80 1.12
C GLY A 96 -0.64 -14.74 2.55
N GLN A 97 0.48 -14.07 2.76
CA GLN A 97 1.09 -13.91 4.09
C GLN A 97 0.26 -13.01 5.02
N LEU A 98 -0.53 -12.09 4.47
CA LEU A 98 -1.35 -11.15 5.24
C LEU A 98 -2.78 -11.64 5.46
N GLU A 99 -3.13 -12.83 4.98
CA GLU A 99 -4.51 -13.34 5.09
C GLU A 99 -4.97 -13.44 6.55
N VAL A 100 -4.12 -13.90 7.44
CA VAL A 100 -4.44 -13.99 8.88
C VAL A 100 -4.65 -12.60 9.48
N LEU A 101 -3.77 -11.66 9.16
CA LEU A 101 -3.91 -10.28 9.61
C LEU A 101 -5.22 -9.66 9.10
N ARG A 102 -5.54 -9.90 7.84
CA ARG A 102 -6.78 -9.42 7.23
C ARG A 102 -8.01 -9.92 7.96
N LEU A 103 -8.01 -11.19 8.31
CA LEU A 103 -9.12 -11.81 9.05
C LEU A 103 -9.19 -11.28 10.50
N GLN A 104 -8.06 -11.18 11.18
CA GLN A 104 -8.00 -10.70 12.55
C GLN A 104 -8.43 -9.25 12.70
N ALA A 105 -8.05 -8.42 11.74
CA ALA A 105 -8.36 -6.99 11.76
C ALA A 105 -9.72 -6.68 11.10
N ASP A 106 -10.35 -7.66 10.45
CA ASP A 106 -11.50 -7.45 9.59
C ASP A 106 -11.26 -6.30 8.58
N GLU A 107 -10.01 -6.21 8.11
CA GLU A 107 -9.58 -5.10 7.28
C GLU A 107 -9.04 -5.57 5.92
N PRO A 108 -9.81 -5.41 4.84
CA PRO A 108 -9.34 -5.74 3.51
C PRO A 108 -8.39 -4.69 2.91
N GLY A 109 -8.18 -3.57 3.61
CA GLY A 109 -7.63 -2.35 3.05
C GLY A 109 -6.20 -2.37 2.54
N PRO A 110 -5.19 -2.97 3.21
CA PRO A 110 -3.84 -2.98 2.66
C PRO A 110 -3.60 -4.10 1.66
N CYS A 111 -4.50 -5.05 1.59
CA CYS A 111 -4.47 -6.11 0.58
C CYS A 111 -5.26 -5.68 -0.65
N PRO A 112 -4.81 -6.03 -1.86
CA PRO A 112 -5.62 -5.76 -3.03
C PRO A 112 -6.98 -6.42 -2.84
N ARG A 113 -8.00 -5.59 -2.78
CA ARG A 113 -9.35 -6.11 -2.78
C ARG A 113 -9.51 -6.93 -4.05
N ARG A 114 -9.88 -8.18 -3.92
CA ARG A 114 -10.64 -8.80 -4.99
C ARG A 114 -11.84 -7.90 -5.20
N TRP A 115 -11.83 -7.23 -6.32
CA TRP A 115 -12.97 -6.45 -6.77
C TRP A 115 -14.20 -7.36 -6.69
N ARG A 116 -14.99 -7.17 -5.66
CA ARG A 116 -16.33 -7.74 -5.68
C ARG A 116 -17.21 -6.65 -6.26
N PRO A 117 -17.76 -6.85 -7.45
CA PRO A 117 -18.79 -5.94 -7.89
C PRO A 117 -19.88 -5.91 -6.83
N TRP A 118 -20.28 -4.72 -6.49
CA TRP A 118 -21.43 -4.53 -5.64
C TRP A 118 -22.64 -5.13 -6.36
N THR A 119 -23.07 -6.26 -5.89
CA THR A 119 -24.37 -6.79 -6.25
C THR A 119 -25.34 -6.47 -5.13
#